data_d74350256d484f8805a795a5a4491cb2
#
_entry.id   d74350256d484f8805a795a5a4491cb2
#
_cell.length_a   1.000
_cell.length_b   1.000
_cell.length_c   1.000
_cell.angle_alpha   90.00
_cell.angle_beta   90.00
_cell.angle_gamma   90.00
#
_symmetry.space_group_name_H-M   'P 1'
#
loop_
_entity.id
_entity.type
_entity.pdbx_description
1 polymer ?
#
loop_
_entity_poly.entity_id
_entity_poly.type
_entity_poly.pdbx_seq_one_letter_code
_entity_poly.pdbx_strand_id
1 'polypeptide(L)'
;LRLSTTNNHTAAHLMHEALRQVLGEHVNQAGSLVNPEILRFDFTHFEKVSETQLEEIENIVNAVIRKNIPTDIYEIPFQQAIDSGITALFGEKYGDVVRVVKVSDFSEELCGGCHVRATGQIGQFRMFSEEAIASGVRRIVALTGRQAELMNQEHGRVTRSLRQLMNVPEAQVPKMVEKLADEKRQLERELQNLRSEHALTGVSALISQAEEVEGVQVLAKIIEVDSADTLRKMGQALSEQMNSGVAWLAATMSGKSTLLCVVTDDLVKRGLKAGELVNAVALLADGRGGGKPDMAQAGIKAPEKLAEALASAADLVREKLTN
;
A
#
# COMPACT_ATOMS: atom_id res chain seq x y z
N LEU A 1 34.74 -6.30 -12.65
CA LEU A 1 33.63 -6.12 -13.62
C LEU A 1 33.43 -7.36 -14.49
N ARG A 2 34.45 -7.76 -15.33
CA ARG A 2 34.30 -8.92 -16.24
C ARG A 2 33.93 -10.22 -15.54
N LEU A 3 34.53 -10.52 -14.38
CA LEU A 3 34.24 -11.74 -13.60
C LEU A 3 32.77 -11.76 -13.12
N SER A 4 32.26 -10.63 -12.59
CA SER A 4 30.87 -10.54 -12.13
C SER A 4 29.87 -10.75 -13.27
N THR A 5 30.14 -10.14 -14.45
CA THR A 5 29.31 -10.38 -15.65
C THR A 5 29.33 -11.85 -16.07
N THR A 6 30.49 -12.49 -16.02
CA THR A 6 30.67 -13.91 -16.33
C THR A 6 29.85 -14.80 -15.38
N ASN A 7 29.89 -14.49 -14.09
CA ASN A 7 29.11 -15.20 -13.05
C ASN A 7 27.60 -15.05 -13.32
N ASN A 8 27.13 -13.83 -13.53
CA ASN A 8 25.73 -13.54 -13.81
C ASN A 8 25.25 -14.23 -15.09
N HIS A 9 26.11 -14.28 -16.13
CA HIS A 9 25.71 -14.91 -17.40
C HIS A 9 25.55 -16.43 -17.27
N THR A 10 26.50 -17.09 -16.61
CA THR A 10 26.36 -18.53 -16.39
C THR A 10 25.16 -18.84 -15.47
N ALA A 11 24.94 -17.99 -14.43
CA ALA A 11 23.78 -18.14 -13.55
C ALA A 11 22.45 -17.95 -14.31
N ALA A 12 22.41 -17.15 -15.40
CA ALA A 12 21.23 -17.02 -16.25
C ALA A 12 20.85 -18.35 -16.90
N HIS A 13 21.82 -19.08 -17.44
CA HIS A 13 21.59 -20.42 -18.03
C HIS A 13 21.11 -21.42 -16.97
N LEU A 14 21.77 -21.43 -15.79
CA LEU A 14 21.34 -22.34 -14.71
C LEU A 14 19.91 -22.01 -14.23
N MET A 15 19.59 -20.73 -14.12
CA MET A 15 18.25 -20.27 -13.71
C MET A 15 17.21 -20.60 -14.79
N HIS A 16 17.51 -20.43 -16.07
CA HIS A 16 16.61 -20.75 -17.17
C HIS A 16 16.19 -22.22 -17.12
N GLU A 17 17.17 -23.12 -16.97
CA GLU A 17 16.88 -24.54 -16.84
C GLU A 17 16.11 -24.88 -15.56
N ALA A 18 16.46 -24.25 -14.42
CA ALA A 18 15.72 -24.45 -13.17
C ALA A 18 14.27 -23.95 -13.27
N LEU A 19 14.03 -22.83 -13.96
CA LEU A 19 12.68 -22.34 -14.26
C LEU A 19 11.88 -23.36 -15.12
N ARG A 20 12.50 -23.97 -16.12
CA ARG A 20 11.86 -25.00 -16.94
C ARG A 20 11.50 -26.24 -16.12
N GLN A 21 12.38 -26.66 -15.23
CA GLN A 21 12.14 -27.82 -14.35
C GLN A 21 10.98 -27.60 -13.39
N VAL A 22 10.85 -26.40 -12.82
CA VAL A 22 9.85 -26.09 -11.79
C VAL A 22 8.52 -25.62 -12.38
N LEU A 23 8.56 -24.80 -13.44
CA LEU A 23 7.37 -24.17 -14.02
C LEU A 23 6.88 -24.88 -15.28
N GLY A 24 7.74 -25.64 -15.96
CA GLY A 24 7.41 -26.40 -17.15
C GLY A 24 8.16 -25.94 -18.42
N GLU A 25 8.13 -26.80 -19.44
CA GLU A 25 8.87 -26.60 -20.70
C GLU A 25 8.43 -25.40 -21.55
N HIS A 26 7.27 -24.80 -21.24
CA HIS A 26 6.77 -23.59 -21.89
C HIS A 26 7.58 -22.33 -21.55
N VAL A 27 8.44 -22.40 -20.54
CA VAL A 27 9.32 -21.31 -20.15
C VAL A 27 10.39 -21.12 -21.22
N ASN A 28 10.33 -19.96 -21.87
CA ASN A 28 11.31 -19.54 -22.86
C ASN A 28 11.81 -18.14 -22.51
N GLN A 29 13.07 -17.85 -22.84
CA GLN A 29 13.64 -16.52 -22.68
C GLN A 29 12.93 -15.52 -23.62
N ALA A 30 12.33 -14.49 -23.08
CA ALA A 30 11.76 -13.36 -23.82
C ALA A 30 12.73 -12.16 -23.88
N GLY A 31 13.66 -12.08 -22.93
CA GLY A 31 14.72 -11.05 -22.89
C GLY A 31 15.70 -11.33 -21.76
N SER A 32 16.90 -10.77 -21.87
CA SER A 32 17.91 -10.88 -20.83
C SER A 32 18.78 -9.62 -20.78
N LEU A 33 19.19 -9.23 -19.58
CA LEU A 33 20.23 -8.22 -19.35
C LEU A 33 21.20 -8.77 -18.31
N VAL A 34 22.44 -8.90 -18.71
CA VAL A 34 23.52 -9.38 -17.83
C VAL A 34 24.59 -8.30 -17.75
N ASN A 35 24.80 -7.76 -16.55
CA ASN A 35 25.84 -6.79 -16.26
C ASN A 35 26.62 -7.19 -14.97
N PRO A 36 27.62 -6.44 -14.51
CA PRO A 36 28.36 -6.78 -13.30
C PRO A 36 27.56 -6.77 -12.01
N GLU A 37 26.43 -6.06 -11.96
CA GLU A 37 25.64 -5.81 -10.75
C GLU A 37 24.48 -6.76 -10.65
N ILE A 38 23.77 -7.01 -11.74
CA ILE A 38 22.55 -7.80 -11.77
C ILE A 38 22.49 -8.75 -12.97
N LEU A 39 21.69 -9.79 -12.79
CA LEU A 39 21.12 -10.61 -13.84
C LEU A 39 19.63 -10.32 -13.90
N ARG A 40 19.12 -9.87 -15.04
CA ARG A 40 17.69 -9.74 -15.33
C ARG A 40 17.30 -10.73 -16.41
N PHE A 41 16.23 -11.48 -16.17
CA PHE A 41 15.74 -12.50 -17.07
C PHE A 41 14.23 -12.37 -17.24
N ASP A 42 13.81 -12.13 -18.48
CA ASP A 42 12.41 -12.02 -18.88
C ASP A 42 12.02 -13.35 -19.55
N PHE A 43 10.92 -13.96 -19.12
CA PHE A 43 10.52 -15.30 -19.57
C PHE A 43 9.00 -15.43 -19.74
N THR A 44 8.58 -16.38 -20.59
CA THR A 44 7.18 -16.69 -20.84
C THR A 44 6.58 -17.48 -19.70
N HIS A 45 5.61 -16.89 -18.99
CA HIS A 45 4.81 -17.56 -17.98
C HIS A 45 3.58 -16.72 -17.65
N PHE A 46 2.40 -17.35 -17.48
CA PHE A 46 1.13 -16.64 -17.32
C PHE A 46 0.78 -16.36 -15.87
N GLU A 47 1.17 -17.23 -14.96
CA GLU A 47 0.82 -17.15 -13.55
C GLU A 47 1.92 -16.47 -12.73
N LYS A 48 1.55 -15.95 -11.54
CA LYS A 48 2.54 -15.49 -10.58
C LYS A 48 3.34 -16.67 -10.05
N VAL A 49 4.66 -16.56 -10.07
CA VAL A 49 5.52 -17.59 -9.46
C VAL A 49 5.36 -17.49 -7.93
N SER A 50 5.03 -18.62 -7.30
CA SER A 50 4.85 -18.67 -5.85
C SER A 50 6.19 -18.60 -5.11
N GLU A 51 6.17 -18.14 -3.85
CA GLU A 51 7.37 -18.11 -3.01
C GLU A 51 8.05 -19.49 -2.91
N THR A 52 7.27 -20.56 -2.81
CA THR A 52 7.80 -21.93 -2.76
C THR A 52 8.49 -22.34 -4.06
N GLN A 53 7.96 -21.95 -5.22
CA GLN A 53 8.60 -22.19 -6.51
C GLN A 53 9.89 -21.36 -6.66
N LEU A 54 9.88 -20.10 -6.20
CA LEU A 54 11.08 -19.25 -6.21
C LEU A 54 12.17 -19.87 -5.33
N GLU A 55 11.83 -20.32 -4.13
CA GLU A 55 12.77 -21.01 -3.24
C GLU A 55 13.32 -22.30 -3.88
N GLU A 56 12.50 -23.09 -4.55
CA GLU A 56 12.91 -24.30 -5.24
C GLU A 56 13.87 -24.00 -6.38
N ILE A 57 13.58 -23.03 -7.23
CA ILE A 57 14.44 -22.58 -8.33
C ILE A 57 15.82 -22.11 -7.78
N GLU A 58 15.79 -21.27 -6.75
CA GLU A 58 17.03 -20.80 -6.11
C GLU A 58 17.85 -21.94 -5.52
N ASN A 59 17.19 -22.92 -4.90
CA ASN A 59 17.84 -24.10 -4.33
C ASN A 59 18.47 -25.00 -5.42
N ILE A 60 17.79 -25.21 -6.54
CA ILE A 60 18.32 -25.96 -7.69
C ILE A 60 19.59 -25.28 -8.23
N VAL A 61 19.52 -23.98 -8.53
CA VAL A 61 20.66 -23.21 -9.04
C VAL A 61 21.86 -23.30 -8.08
N ASN A 62 21.64 -23.04 -6.79
CA ASN A 62 22.69 -23.09 -5.79
C ASN A 62 23.23 -24.51 -5.58
N ALA A 63 22.43 -25.55 -5.77
CA ALA A 63 22.89 -26.94 -5.74
C ALA A 63 23.86 -27.26 -6.88
N VAL A 64 23.58 -26.78 -8.09
CA VAL A 64 24.49 -26.90 -9.25
C VAL A 64 25.78 -26.10 -9.05
N ILE A 65 25.68 -24.90 -8.50
CA ILE A 65 26.84 -24.06 -8.16
C ILE A 65 27.77 -24.81 -7.17
N ARG A 66 27.21 -25.41 -6.11
CA ARG A 66 27.98 -26.14 -5.10
C ARG A 66 28.66 -27.41 -5.65
N LYS A 67 28.13 -28.02 -6.70
CA LYS A 67 28.76 -29.17 -7.35
C LYS A 67 30.05 -28.80 -8.08
N ASN A 68 30.30 -27.51 -8.32
CA ASN A 68 31.48 -26.98 -9.04
C ASN A 68 31.77 -27.70 -10.36
N ILE A 69 30.72 -27.83 -11.20
CA ILE A 69 30.78 -28.53 -12.48
C ILE A 69 31.58 -27.72 -13.48
N PRO A 70 32.54 -28.31 -14.21
CA PRO A 70 33.19 -27.65 -15.34
C PRO A 70 32.19 -27.21 -16.39
N THR A 71 32.45 -26.05 -17.00
CA THR A 71 31.66 -25.56 -18.13
C THR A 71 32.38 -25.89 -19.42
N ASP A 72 31.79 -26.72 -20.25
CA ASP A 72 32.30 -27.10 -21.55
C ASP A 72 31.82 -26.09 -22.59
N ILE A 73 32.77 -25.59 -23.40
CA ILE A 73 32.49 -24.61 -24.44
C ILE A 73 33.10 -25.14 -25.73
N TYR A 74 32.25 -25.35 -26.73
CA TYR A 74 32.66 -25.89 -28.02
C TYR A 74 31.83 -25.33 -29.17
N GLU A 75 32.27 -25.55 -30.40
CA GLU A 75 31.58 -25.09 -31.61
C GLU A 75 31.14 -26.28 -32.45
N ILE A 76 29.94 -26.20 -33.01
CA ILE A 76 29.36 -27.22 -33.90
C ILE A 76 28.55 -26.54 -35.02
N PRO A 77 28.29 -27.24 -36.12
CA PRO A 77 27.38 -26.76 -37.16
C PRO A 77 25.99 -26.49 -36.56
N PHE A 78 25.34 -25.41 -36.96
CA PHE A 78 24.04 -24.99 -36.45
C PHE A 78 22.97 -26.09 -36.59
N GLN A 79 22.94 -26.76 -37.76
CA GLN A 79 21.99 -27.83 -38.00
C GLN A 79 22.19 -29.00 -37.03
N GLN A 80 23.43 -29.34 -36.72
CA GLN A 80 23.74 -30.37 -35.72
C GLN A 80 23.25 -29.97 -34.31
N ALA A 81 23.36 -28.70 -33.94
CA ALA A 81 22.88 -28.21 -32.68
C ALA A 81 21.35 -28.36 -32.55
N ILE A 82 20.61 -28.03 -33.60
CA ILE A 82 19.15 -28.15 -33.62
C ILE A 82 18.74 -29.63 -33.57
N ASP A 83 19.38 -30.49 -34.38
CA ASP A 83 19.09 -31.93 -34.41
C ASP A 83 19.36 -32.60 -33.05
N SER A 84 20.30 -32.06 -32.28
CA SER A 84 20.62 -32.53 -30.92
C SER A 84 19.70 -31.94 -29.83
N GLY A 85 18.76 -31.06 -30.17
CA GLY A 85 17.83 -30.44 -29.21
C GLY A 85 18.45 -29.38 -28.29
N ILE A 86 19.61 -28.82 -28.69
CA ILE A 86 20.27 -27.78 -27.90
C ILE A 86 19.41 -26.51 -27.89
N THR A 87 19.23 -25.93 -26.72
CA THR A 87 18.39 -24.72 -26.53
C THR A 87 18.94 -23.53 -27.29
N ALA A 88 18.18 -23.02 -28.26
CA ALA A 88 18.47 -21.82 -29.02
C ALA A 88 17.56 -20.67 -28.57
N LEU A 89 18.10 -19.46 -28.47
CA LEU A 89 17.32 -18.28 -28.12
C LEU A 89 16.42 -17.85 -29.27
N PHE A 90 15.17 -17.59 -28.98
CA PHE A 90 14.19 -17.18 -29.98
C PHE A 90 14.52 -15.79 -30.57
N GLY A 91 14.54 -15.68 -31.88
CA GLY A 91 14.74 -14.43 -32.60
C GLY A 91 16.20 -14.01 -32.83
N GLU A 92 17.18 -14.78 -32.37
CA GLU A 92 18.60 -14.57 -32.74
C GLU A 92 18.92 -15.15 -34.13
N LYS A 93 19.83 -14.48 -34.81
CA LYS A 93 20.36 -14.95 -36.10
C LYS A 93 21.67 -15.70 -35.88
N TYR A 94 21.69 -16.96 -36.19
CA TYR A 94 22.86 -17.82 -36.06
C TYR A 94 23.58 -17.99 -37.40
N GLY A 95 24.90 -18.10 -37.33
CA GLY A 95 25.72 -18.48 -38.47
C GLY A 95 25.74 -20.00 -38.72
N ASP A 96 26.50 -20.44 -39.71
CA ASP A 96 26.65 -21.86 -40.05
C ASP A 96 27.30 -22.66 -38.91
N VAL A 97 28.13 -22.03 -38.08
CA VAL A 97 28.77 -22.61 -36.91
C VAL A 97 28.34 -21.80 -35.67
N VAL A 98 27.96 -22.49 -34.64
CA VAL A 98 27.44 -21.94 -33.39
C VAL A 98 28.25 -22.40 -32.19
N ARG A 99 28.36 -21.52 -31.21
CA ARG A 99 29.04 -21.77 -29.96
C ARG A 99 28.02 -22.31 -28.95
N VAL A 100 28.32 -23.46 -28.36
CA VAL A 100 27.56 -24.13 -27.33
C VAL A 100 28.22 -23.94 -25.98
N VAL A 101 27.42 -23.67 -24.97
CA VAL A 101 27.83 -23.65 -23.57
C VAL A 101 27.08 -24.73 -22.82
N LYS A 102 27.80 -25.71 -22.28
CA LYS A 102 27.25 -26.87 -21.60
C LYS A 102 27.74 -26.96 -20.15
N VAL A 103 26.81 -27.22 -19.25
CA VAL A 103 27.07 -27.50 -17.84
C VAL A 103 26.56 -28.92 -17.55
N SER A 104 27.42 -29.92 -17.83
CA SER A 104 27.04 -31.35 -17.74
C SER A 104 25.71 -31.63 -18.44
N ASP A 105 24.87 -32.46 -17.86
CA ASP A 105 23.52 -32.77 -18.36
C ASP A 105 22.45 -31.81 -17.81
N PHE A 106 22.87 -30.73 -17.12
CA PHE A 106 21.93 -29.79 -16.50
C PHE A 106 21.47 -28.69 -17.46
N SER A 107 22.38 -28.07 -18.21
CA SER A 107 22.07 -26.98 -19.15
C SER A 107 22.96 -27.04 -20.36
N GLU A 108 22.39 -26.88 -21.56
CA GLU A 108 23.11 -26.85 -22.83
C GLU A 108 22.44 -25.86 -23.77
N GLU A 109 23.09 -24.73 -24.04
CA GLU A 109 22.50 -23.60 -24.76
C GLU A 109 23.44 -22.99 -25.80
N LEU A 110 22.89 -22.47 -26.90
CA LEU A 110 23.62 -21.66 -27.87
C LEU A 110 23.92 -20.28 -27.27
N CYS A 111 25.18 -19.96 -27.02
CA CYS A 111 25.55 -18.70 -26.43
C CYS A 111 26.95 -18.21 -26.81
N GLY A 112 27.01 -16.96 -27.30
CA GLY A 112 28.27 -16.25 -27.64
C GLY A 112 28.91 -15.52 -26.46
N GLY A 113 28.28 -15.52 -25.27
CA GLY A 113 28.68 -14.71 -24.11
C GLY A 113 29.87 -15.25 -23.32
N CYS A 114 30.19 -14.56 -22.24
CA CYS A 114 31.29 -14.92 -21.32
C CYS A 114 30.76 -15.82 -20.20
N HIS A 115 31.40 -16.97 -19.99
CA HIS A 115 30.99 -17.94 -18.96
C HIS A 115 32.14 -18.29 -18.02
N VAL A 116 31.79 -18.76 -16.82
CA VAL A 116 32.75 -19.27 -15.83
C VAL A 116 33.38 -20.56 -16.36
N ARG A 117 34.55 -20.93 -15.82
CA ARG A 117 35.20 -22.20 -16.14
C ARG A 117 34.57 -23.39 -15.37
N ALA A 118 33.97 -23.10 -14.22
CA ALA A 118 33.22 -24.06 -13.41
C ALA A 118 32.18 -23.32 -12.59
N THR A 119 31.06 -23.96 -12.32
CA THR A 119 29.88 -23.36 -11.67
C THR A 119 30.17 -22.80 -10.30
N GLY A 120 31.13 -23.38 -9.54
CA GLY A 120 31.54 -22.88 -8.22
C GLY A 120 32.09 -21.45 -8.24
N GLN A 121 32.61 -20.97 -9.37
CA GLN A 121 33.11 -19.59 -9.50
C GLN A 121 31.99 -18.55 -9.39
N ILE A 122 30.72 -18.91 -9.62
CA ILE A 122 29.54 -18.05 -9.47
C ILE A 122 29.42 -17.58 -8.01
N GLY A 123 29.79 -18.43 -7.07
CA GLY A 123 29.60 -18.19 -5.64
C GLY A 123 28.16 -18.47 -5.22
N GLN A 124 27.49 -17.49 -4.62
CA GLN A 124 26.08 -17.60 -4.25
C GLN A 124 25.17 -16.99 -5.32
N PHE A 125 24.02 -17.61 -5.56
CA PHE A 125 22.93 -17.07 -6.35
C PHE A 125 21.76 -16.70 -5.43
N ARG A 126 21.16 -15.51 -5.63
CA ARG A 126 19.97 -15.03 -4.92
C ARG A 126 19.01 -14.36 -5.87
N MET A 127 17.74 -14.70 -5.80
CA MET A 127 16.70 -13.93 -6.47
C MET A 127 16.37 -12.69 -5.66
N PHE A 128 16.30 -11.54 -6.34
CA PHE A 128 16.01 -10.23 -5.75
C PHE A 128 14.54 -9.85 -5.89
N SER A 129 13.97 -10.05 -7.09
CA SER A 129 12.56 -9.74 -7.36
C SER A 129 11.99 -10.62 -8.47
N GLU A 130 10.67 -10.78 -8.46
CA GLU A 130 9.87 -11.42 -9.49
C GLU A 130 8.63 -10.57 -9.74
N GLU A 131 8.36 -10.22 -11.02
CA GLU A 131 7.24 -9.35 -11.39
C GLU A 131 6.69 -9.66 -12.79
N ALA A 132 5.42 -9.33 -13.03
CA ALA A 132 4.84 -9.34 -14.39
C ALA A 132 5.23 -8.05 -15.11
N ILE A 133 5.74 -8.15 -16.35
CA ILE A 133 6.10 -7.00 -17.18
C ILE A 133 5.20 -6.81 -18.40
N ALA A 134 4.57 -7.90 -18.85
CA ALA A 134 3.57 -7.89 -19.92
C ALA A 134 2.64 -9.10 -19.77
N SER A 135 1.58 -9.16 -20.58
CA SER A 135 0.72 -10.35 -20.62
C SER A 135 1.52 -11.59 -21.03
N GLY A 136 1.55 -12.60 -20.14
CA GLY A 136 2.29 -13.84 -20.36
C GLY A 136 3.81 -13.71 -20.31
N VAL A 137 4.36 -12.58 -19.81
CA VAL A 137 5.81 -12.39 -19.65
C VAL A 137 6.11 -11.93 -18.23
N ARG A 138 7.01 -12.64 -17.58
CA ARG A 138 7.48 -12.35 -16.22
C ARG A 138 8.97 -12.03 -16.23
N ARG A 139 9.41 -11.31 -15.24
CA ARG A 139 10.79 -10.87 -15.03
C ARG A 139 11.29 -11.35 -13.69
N ILE A 140 12.47 -11.95 -13.68
CA ILE A 140 13.26 -12.18 -12.47
C ILE A 140 14.50 -11.31 -12.54
N VAL A 141 14.82 -10.67 -11.41
CA VAL A 141 16.12 -10.05 -11.16
C VAL A 141 16.85 -10.90 -10.13
N ALA A 142 18.10 -11.25 -10.42
CA ALA A 142 18.91 -12.05 -9.52
C ALA A 142 20.32 -11.47 -9.37
N LEU A 143 21.00 -11.89 -8.34
CA LEU A 143 22.33 -11.46 -7.92
C LEU A 143 23.24 -12.68 -7.76
N THR A 144 24.53 -12.51 -8.07
CA THR A 144 25.52 -13.57 -7.84
C THR A 144 26.71 -13.07 -7.03
N GLY A 145 27.45 -14.01 -6.43
CA GLY A 145 28.73 -13.76 -5.76
C GLY A 145 28.64 -12.62 -4.75
N ARG A 146 29.48 -11.60 -4.91
CA ARG A 146 29.58 -10.49 -3.96
C ARG A 146 28.26 -9.71 -3.78
N GLN A 147 27.47 -9.54 -4.82
CA GLN A 147 26.19 -8.83 -4.70
C GLN A 147 25.18 -9.63 -3.86
N ALA A 148 25.12 -10.95 -4.06
CA ALA A 148 24.30 -11.85 -3.26
C ALA A 148 24.74 -11.86 -1.78
N GLU A 149 26.05 -11.85 -1.52
CA GLU A 149 26.59 -11.74 -0.15
C GLU A 149 26.18 -10.43 0.53
N LEU A 150 26.30 -9.29 -0.17
CA LEU A 150 25.91 -7.98 0.36
C LEU A 150 24.42 -7.93 0.70
N MET A 151 23.58 -8.49 -0.15
CA MET A 151 22.14 -8.60 0.11
C MET A 151 21.87 -9.41 1.39
N ASN A 152 22.53 -10.57 1.56
CA ASN A 152 22.37 -11.39 2.76
C ASN A 152 22.87 -10.68 4.03
N GLN A 153 23.98 -9.95 3.93
CA GLN A 153 24.52 -9.17 5.04
C GLN A 153 23.55 -8.06 5.45
N GLU A 154 22.89 -7.40 4.49
CA GLU A 154 21.88 -6.37 4.77
C GLU A 154 20.65 -6.96 5.44
N HIS A 155 20.09 -8.06 4.89
CA HIS A 155 18.96 -8.77 5.52
C HIS A 155 19.31 -9.19 6.96
N GLY A 156 20.49 -9.76 7.18
CA GLY A 156 20.96 -10.12 8.51
C GLY A 156 21.14 -8.91 9.44
N ARG A 157 21.50 -7.73 8.91
CA ARG A 157 21.60 -6.50 9.69
C ARG A 157 20.22 -6.01 10.13
N VAL A 158 19.28 -5.95 9.20
CA VAL A 158 17.89 -5.57 9.50
C VAL A 158 17.26 -6.50 10.53
N THR A 159 17.40 -7.81 10.35
CA THR A 159 16.85 -8.80 11.28
C THR A 159 17.45 -8.67 12.68
N ARG A 160 18.77 -8.50 12.79
CA ARG A 160 19.43 -8.26 14.09
C ARG A 160 18.94 -6.98 14.75
N SER A 161 18.77 -5.90 14.00
CA SER A 161 18.25 -4.62 14.51
C SER A 161 16.83 -4.77 15.06
N LEU A 162 15.94 -5.43 14.31
CA LEU A 162 14.57 -5.71 14.76
C LEU A 162 14.55 -6.57 16.03
N ARG A 163 15.36 -7.63 16.06
CA ARG A 163 15.51 -8.48 17.27
C ARG A 163 15.94 -7.67 18.49
N GLN A 164 16.90 -6.75 18.32
CA GLN A 164 17.39 -5.91 19.43
C GLN A 164 16.31 -4.93 19.90
N LEU A 165 15.63 -4.24 18.97
CA LEU A 165 14.56 -3.30 19.29
C LEU A 165 13.40 -3.97 20.03
N MET A 166 13.04 -5.19 19.62
CA MET A 166 11.90 -5.92 20.20
C MET A 166 12.30 -6.78 21.40
N ASN A 167 13.60 -6.98 21.64
CA ASN A 167 14.15 -7.84 22.69
C ASN A 167 13.56 -9.26 22.68
N VAL A 168 13.47 -9.87 21.50
CA VAL A 168 12.94 -11.23 21.28
C VAL A 168 13.89 -12.05 20.41
N PRO A 169 13.85 -13.40 20.48
CA PRO A 169 14.51 -14.27 19.51
C PRO A 169 14.03 -13.99 18.07
N GLU A 170 14.91 -14.24 17.09
CA GLU A 170 14.65 -13.96 15.66
C GLU A 170 13.34 -14.60 15.15
N ALA A 171 13.10 -15.86 15.49
CA ALA A 171 11.89 -16.59 15.11
C ALA A 171 10.59 -15.97 15.65
N GLN A 172 10.67 -15.09 16.66
CA GLN A 172 9.50 -14.43 17.24
C GLN A 172 9.27 -13.02 16.68
N VAL A 173 10.22 -12.48 15.89
CA VAL A 173 10.12 -11.13 15.33
C VAL A 173 8.84 -10.93 14.52
N PRO A 174 8.46 -11.83 13.58
CA PRO A 174 7.20 -11.65 12.81
C PRO A 174 5.98 -11.55 13.72
N LYS A 175 5.84 -12.47 14.68
CA LYS A 175 4.72 -12.49 15.62
C LYS A 175 4.68 -11.23 16.49
N MET A 176 5.84 -10.69 16.89
CA MET A 176 5.90 -9.46 17.67
C MET A 176 5.47 -8.24 16.83
N VAL A 177 5.84 -8.20 15.55
CA VAL A 177 5.40 -7.13 14.62
C VAL A 177 3.88 -7.16 14.45
N GLU A 178 3.28 -8.33 14.25
CA GLU A 178 1.83 -8.50 14.17
C GLU A 178 1.14 -8.00 15.45
N LYS A 179 1.66 -8.43 16.62
CA LYS A 179 1.14 -8.00 17.91
C LYS A 179 1.17 -6.48 18.07
N LEU A 180 2.30 -5.83 17.75
CA LEU A 180 2.41 -4.38 17.82
C LEU A 180 1.47 -3.65 16.86
N ALA A 181 1.25 -4.21 15.66
CA ALA A 181 0.31 -3.66 14.70
C ALA A 181 -1.15 -3.75 15.21
N ASP A 182 -1.50 -4.83 15.90
CA ASP A 182 -2.81 -5.01 16.50
C ASP A 182 -3.01 -4.12 17.74
N GLU A 183 -2.03 -4.05 18.63
CA GLU A 183 -2.05 -3.15 19.79
C GLU A 183 -2.19 -1.68 19.35
N LYS A 184 -1.46 -1.27 18.32
CA LYS A 184 -1.60 0.08 17.75
C LYS A 184 -3.03 0.34 17.29
N ARG A 185 -3.65 -0.59 16.53
CA ARG A 185 -5.03 -0.45 16.06
C ARG A 185 -6.04 -0.37 17.22
N GLN A 186 -5.79 -1.14 18.26
CA GLN A 186 -6.64 -1.11 19.46
C GLN A 186 -6.52 0.24 20.18
N LEU A 187 -5.31 0.71 20.42
CA LEU A 187 -5.06 2.00 21.07
C LEU A 187 -5.63 3.18 20.28
N GLU A 188 -5.55 3.15 18.96
CA GLU A 188 -6.17 4.16 18.10
C GLU A 188 -7.71 4.18 18.26
N ARG A 189 -8.36 3.01 18.38
CA ARG A 189 -9.81 2.91 18.63
C ARG A 189 -10.18 3.40 20.02
N GLU A 190 -9.44 3.03 21.06
CA GLU A 190 -9.65 3.47 22.43
C GLU A 190 -9.51 4.99 22.55
N LEU A 191 -8.46 5.55 21.93
CA LEU A 191 -8.27 7.00 21.88
C LEU A 191 -9.44 7.71 21.20
N GLN A 192 -9.94 7.17 20.09
CA GLN A 192 -11.11 7.72 19.38
C GLN A 192 -12.37 7.67 20.24
N ASN A 193 -12.59 6.56 20.97
CA ASN A 193 -13.73 6.45 21.87
C ASN A 193 -13.65 7.43 23.04
N LEU A 194 -12.48 7.51 23.72
CA LEU A 194 -12.28 8.45 24.81
C LEU A 194 -12.47 9.92 24.38
N ARG A 195 -11.98 10.28 23.18
CA ARG A 195 -12.21 11.62 22.63
C ARG A 195 -13.68 11.89 22.34
N SER A 196 -14.42 10.89 21.85
CA SER A 196 -15.87 11.01 21.63
C SER A 196 -16.64 11.15 22.95
N GLU A 197 -16.31 10.38 23.97
CA GLU A 197 -16.90 10.49 25.31
C GLU A 197 -16.62 11.84 25.95
N HIS A 198 -15.37 12.31 25.86
CA HIS A 198 -14.99 13.62 26.37
C HIS A 198 -15.75 14.76 25.68
N ALA A 199 -15.93 14.67 24.36
CA ALA A 199 -16.72 15.64 23.61
C ALA A 199 -18.19 15.65 24.05
N LEU A 200 -18.78 14.48 24.35
CA LEU A 200 -20.15 14.36 24.82
C LEU A 200 -20.35 14.93 26.24
N THR A 201 -19.38 14.81 27.14
CA THR A 201 -19.47 15.42 28.48
C THR A 201 -19.58 16.95 28.45
N GLY A 202 -19.09 17.58 27.37
CA GLY A 202 -19.21 19.04 27.15
C GLY A 202 -20.60 19.49 26.70
N VAL A 203 -21.52 18.59 26.30
CA VAL A 203 -22.83 18.94 25.73
C VAL A 203 -23.70 19.70 26.73
N SER A 204 -23.78 19.28 27.98
CA SER A 204 -24.56 19.98 29.01
C SER A 204 -24.04 21.40 29.28
N ALA A 205 -22.72 21.60 29.23
CA ALA A 205 -22.09 22.92 29.36
C ALA A 205 -22.39 23.81 28.14
N LEU A 206 -22.53 23.23 26.94
CA LEU A 206 -22.94 23.96 25.75
C LEU A 206 -24.42 24.38 25.84
N ILE A 207 -25.30 23.51 26.30
CA ILE A 207 -26.73 23.82 26.48
C ILE A 207 -26.92 24.98 27.45
N SER A 208 -26.14 25.04 28.51
CA SER A 208 -26.20 26.16 29.47
C SER A 208 -25.80 27.54 28.87
N GLN A 209 -25.18 27.55 27.69
CA GLN A 209 -24.80 28.74 26.94
C GLN A 209 -25.80 29.09 25.82
N ALA A 210 -26.89 28.33 25.68
CA ALA A 210 -27.93 28.61 24.71
C ALA A 210 -28.68 29.88 25.12
N GLU A 211 -29.01 30.70 24.12
CA GLU A 211 -29.88 31.85 24.29
C GLU A 211 -31.35 31.44 24.17
N GLU A 212 -32.22 32.10 24.94
CA GLU A 212 -33.65 31.85 24.82
C GLU A 212 -34.30 32.86 23.86
N VAL A 213 -34.87 32.39 22.77
CA VAL A 213 -35.53 33.18 21.75
C VAL A 213 -36.98 32.68 21.57
N GLU A 214 -37.97 33.47 21.93
CA GLU A 214 -39.40 33.10 21.85
C GLU A 214 -39.72 31.73 22.47
N GLY A 215 -39.08 31.38 23.60
CA GLY A 215 -39.26 30.13 24.31
C GLY A 215 -38.50 28.97 23.67
N VAL A 216 -37.60 29.21 22.74
CA VAL A 216 -36.75 28.21 22.07
C VAL A 216 -35.29 28.46 22.44
N GLN A 217 -34.59 27.40 22.83
CA GLN A 217 -33.14 27.44 23.07
C GLN A 217 -32.38 27.52 21.75
N VAL A 218 -31.55 28.54 21.58
CA VAL A 218 -30.73 28.72 20.38
C VAL A 218 -29.25 28.68 20.78
N LEU A 219 -28.53 27.72 20.23
CA LEU A 219 -27.10 27.54 20.44
C LEU A 219 -26.35 27.69 19.13
N ALA A 220 -25.39 28.58 19.05
CA ALA A 220 -24.51 28.75 17.88
C ALA A 220 -23.07 28.89 18.35
N LYS A 221 -22.24 27.86 18.09
CA LYS A 221 -20.86 27.79 18.62
C LYS A 221 -19.90 27.17 17.60
N ILE A 222 -18.67 27.69 17.65
CA ILE A 222 -17.51 27.03 17.03
C ILE A 222 -16.90 26.13 18.11
N ILE A 223 -16.67 24.88 17.77
CA ILE A 223 -16.15 23.86 18.68
C ILE A 223 -14.94 23.15 18.05
N GLU A 224 -14.13 22.55 18.89
CA GLU A 224 -13.02 21.69 18.45
C GLU A 224 -13.43 20.21 18.54
N VAL A 225 -13.39 19.52 17.42
CA VAL A 225 -13.64 18.09 17.32
C VAL A 225 -12.72 17.44 16.28
N ASP A 226 -12.41 16.18 16.50
CA ASP A 226 -11.46 15.44 15.66
C ASP A 226 -12.07 14.90 14.37
N SER A 227 -13.38 14.68 14.37
CA SER A 227 -14.05 14.00 13.28
C SER A 227 -15.49 14.49 13.04
N ALA A 228 -15.95 14.33 11.81
CA ALA A 228 -17.35 14.60 11.46
C ALA A 228 -18.34 13.68 12.21
N ASP A 229 -17.90 12.48 12.57
CA ASP A 229 -18.72 11.56 13.37
C ASP A 229 -18.91 12.07 14.80
N THR A 230 -17.85 12.57 15.43
CA THR A 230 -17.93 13.24 16.76
C THR A 230 -18.84 14.46 16.71
N LEU A 231 -18.72 15.29 15.65
CA LEU A 231 -19.60 16.46 15.47
C LEU A 231 -21.09 16.05 15.38
N ARG A 232 -21.40 14.98 14.65
CA ARG A 232 -22.78 14.44 14.54
C ARG A 232 -23.28 13.89 15.86
N LYS A 233 -22.47 13.13 16.60
CA LYS A 233 -22.82 12.58 17.91
C LYS A 233 -23.12 13.70 18.92
N MET A 234 -22.32 14.77 18.90
CA MET A 234 -22.59 15.97 19.74
C MET A 234 -23.90 16.64 19.33
N GLY A 235 -24.15 16.81 18.03
CA GLY A 235 -25.43 17.34 17.53
C GLY A 235 -26.63 16.51 17.96
N GLN A 236 -26.52 15.19 17.85
CA GLN A 236 -27.57 14.28 18.32
C GLN A 236 -27.79 14.41 19.81
N ALA A 237 -26.74 14.41 20.63
CA ALA A 237 -26.82 14.57 22.06
C ALA A 237 -27.42 15.93 22.46
N LEU A 238 -27.13 17.01 21.73
CA LEU A 238 -27.78 18.31 21.92
C LEU A 238 -29.28 18.22 21.63
N SER A 239 -29.68 17.62 20.51
CA SER A 239 -31.11 17.45 20.15
C SER A 239 -31.88 16.61 21.18
N GLU A 240 -31.24 15.62 21.79
CA GLU A 240 -31.85 14.76 22.81
C GLU A 240 -31.94 15.41 24.20
N GLN A 241 -31.01 16.33 24.54
CA GLN A 241 -30.92 16.96 25.85
C GLN A 241 -31.57 18.35 25.91
N MET A 242 -31.74 19.03 24.78
CA MET A 242 -32.50 20.29 24.70
C MET A 242 -34.00 20.01 24.75
N ASN A 243 -34.77 20.76 25.55
CA ASN A 243 -36.22 20.58 25.61
C ASN A 243 -36.92 21.05 24.33
N SER A 244 -36.57 22.22 23.84
CA SER A 244 -37.06 22.80 22.59
C SER A 244 -35.97 23.74 22.06
N GLY A 245 -35.29 23.38 20.97
CA GLY A 245 -34.12 24.15 20.58
C GLY A 245 -33.57 23.86 19.18
N VAL A 246 -32.76 24.80 18.76
CA VAL A 246 -31.97 24.72 17.54
C VAL A 246 -30.50 24.93 17.89
N ALA A 247 -29.62 24.06 17.44
CA ALA A 247 -28.20 24.23 17.66
C ALA A 247 -27.39 24.20 16.37
N TRP A 248 -26.49 25.17 16.22
CA TRP A 248 -25.46 25.18 15.20
C TRP A 248 -24.10 24.92 15.82
N LEU A 249 -23.41 23.90 15.34
CA LEU A 249 -22.05 23.59 15.70
C LEU A 249 -21.16 23.72 14.47
N ALA A 250 -20.15 24.57 14.53
CA ALA A 250 -19.15 24.71 13.49
C ALA A 250 -17.82 24.13 13.96
N ALA A 251 -17.14 23.36 13.11
CA ALA A 251 -15.84 22.80 13.39
C ALA A 251 -14.95 22.75 12.16
N THR A 252 -13.64 22.93 12.35
CA THR A 252 -12.64 22.77 11.29
C THR A 252 -11.82 21.52 11.55
N MET A 253 -11.88 20.57 10.62
CA MET A 253 -11.21 19.26 10.72
C MET A 253 -10.36 19.02 9.48
N SER A 254 -9.07 18.75 9.68
CA SER A 254 -8.14 18.50 8.56
C SER A 254 -8.21 19.56 7.45
N GLY A 255 -8.33 20.84 7.84
CA GLY A 255 -8.40 21.97 6.91
C GLY A 255 -9.76 22.16 6.21
N LYS A 256 -10.79 21.39 6.58
CA LYS A 256 -12.17 21.53 6.06
C LYS A 256 -13.09 22.00 7.18
N SER A 257 -13.81 23.09 6.94
CA SER A 257 -14.81 23.61 7.89
C SER A 257 -16.18 23.09 7.57
N THR A 258 -16.87 22.60 8.60
CA THR A 258 -18.21 22.01 8.50
C THR A 258 -19.12 22.69 9.52
N LEU A 259 -20.31 23.02 9.10
CA LEU A 259 -21.41 23.52 9.94
C LEU A 259 -22.45 22.41 10.05
N LEU A 260 -22.83 22.06 11.28
CA LEU A 260 -23.93 21.18 11.60
C LEU A 260 -25.06 22.00 12.20
N CYS A 261 -26.29 21.73 11.80
CA CYS A 261 -27.50 22.25 12.46
C CYS A 261 -28.37 21.08 12.92
N VAL A 262 -28.87 21.17 14.13
CA VAL A 262 -29.86 20.24 14.68
C VAL A 262 -31.07 21.00 15.21
N VAL A 263 -32.24 20.38 15.08
CA VAL A 263 -33.54 20.91 15.47
C VAL A 263 -34.27 19.83 16.25
N THR A 264 -34.82 20.18 17.40
CA THR A 264 -35.62 19.24 18.23
C THR A 264 -36.93 18.86 17.54
N ASP A 265 -37.44 17.68 17.82
CA ASP A 265 -38.63 17.11 17.17
C ASP A 265 -39.89 17.97 17.26
N ASP A 266 -40.08 18.67 18.38
CA ASP A 266 -41.20 19.58 18.58
C ASP A 266 -41.15 20.78 17.59
N LEU A 267 -39.97 21.33 17.35
CA LEU A 267 -39.76 22.41 16.39
C LEU A 267 -39.80 21.94 14.94
N VAL A 268 -39.38 20.71 14.65
CA VAL A 268 -39.58 20.10 13.34
C VAL A 268 -41.07 19.97 13.03
N LYS A 269 -41.90 19.56 14.01
CA LYS A 269 -43.37 19.51 13.87
C LYS A 269 -44.01 20.90 13.67
N ARG A 270 -43.38 21.95 14.22
CA ARG A 270 -43.78 23.36 14.00
C ARG A 270 -43.29 23.94 12.67
N GLY A 271 -42.58 23.15 11.84
CA GLY A 271 -42.17 23.52 10.48
C GLY A 271 -40.73 23.99 10.34
N LEU A 272 -39.93 24.06 11.43
CA LEU A 272 -38.50 24.39 11.34
C LEU A 272 -37.74 23.17 10.78
N LYS A 273 -36.88 23.41 9.79
CA LYS A 273 -36.09 22.35 9.15
C LYS A 273 -34.61 22.67 9.22
N ALA A 274 -33.82 21.78 9.78
CA ALA A 274 -32.37 21.93 9.90
C ALA A 274 -31.70 22.19 8.54
N GLY A 275 -32.20 21.58 7.44
CA GLY A 275 -31.68 21.79 6.10
C GLY A 275 -31.80 23.25 5.59
N GLU A 276 -32.93 23.91 5.90
CA GLU A 276 -33.14 25.31 5.56
C GLU A 276 -32.27 26.23 6.44
N LEU A 277 -32.23 25.95 7.71
CA LEU A 277 -31.50 26.74 8.72
C LEU A 277 -29.98 26.65 8.52
N VAL A 278 -29.44 25.43 8.30
CA VAL A 278 -28.01 25.26 8.03
C VAL A 278 -27.58 25.97 6.77
N ASN A 279 -28.43 25.95 5.73
CA ASN A 279 -28.12 26.56 4.44
C ASN A 279 -28.15 28.08 4.51
N ALA A 280 -29.10 28.66 5.26
CA ALA A 280 -29.17 30.10 5.48
C ALA A 280 -27.90 30.66 6.14
N VAL A 281 -27.41 30.02 7.22
CA VAL A 281 -26.18 30.40 7.90
C VAL A 281 -24.95 30.10 7.03
N ALA A 282 -24.92 28.95 6.36
CA ALA A 282 -23.79 28.57 5.53
C ALA A 282 -23.56 29.51 4.34
N LEU A 283 -24.62 30.03 3.73
CA LEU A 283 -24.53 31.02 2.63
C LEU A 283 -23.75 32.27 3.03
N LEU A 284 -23.85 32.72 4.27
CA LEU A 284 -23.09 33.88 4.79
C LEU A 284 -21.58 33.62 4.86
N ALA A 285 -21.18 32.33 4.92
CA ALA A 285 -19.79 31.90 4.92
C ALA A 285 -19.39 31.16 3.65
N ASP A 286 -19.99 31.51 2.51
CA ASP A 286 -19.74 30.95 1.18
C ASP A 286 -19.89 29.41 1.13
N GLY A 287 -20.76 28.87 1.99
CA GLY A 287 -21.01 27.44 2.15
C GLY A 287 -22.31 26.99 1.49
N ARG A 288 -22.45 25.69 1.39
CA ARG A 288 -23.70 25.02 0.96
C ARG A 288 -23.86 23.68 1.65
N GLY A 289 -25.10 23.33 1.93
CA GLY A 289 -25.40 22.04 2.54
C GLY A 289 -26.86 21.69 2.49
N GLY A 290 -27.24 20.72 3.30
CA GLY A 290 -28.59 20.22 3.45
C GLY A 290 -28.60 18.95 4.29
N GLY A 291 -29.76 18.36 4.43
CA GLY A 291 -29.93 17.14 5.23
C GLY A 291 -31.39 16.87 5.55
N LYS A 292 -31.59 16.13 6.63
CA LYS A 292 -32.91 15.81 7.15
C LYS A 292 -33.52 17.01 7.88
N PRO A 293 -34.83 17.01 8.17
CA PRO A 293 -35.47 18.09 8.93
C PRO A 293 -34.92 18.29 10.34
N ASP A 294 -34.48 17.21 10.99
CA ASP A 294 -33.93 17.19 12.34
C ASP A 294 -32.44 17.48 12.40
N MET A 295 -31.67 17.11 11.36
CA MET A 295 -30.21 17.28 11.31
C MET A 295 -29.71 17.52 9.90
N ALA A 296 -28.91 18.55 9.70
CA ALA A 296 -28.32 18.89 8.40
C ALA A 296 -26.89 19.43 8.55
N GLN A 297 -26.09 19.25 7.48
CA GLN A 297 -24.70 19.69 7.44
C GLN A 297 -24.41 20.54 6.21
N ALA A 298 -23.49 21.48 6.36
CA ALA A 298 -22.97 22.31 5.26
C ALA A 298 -21.45 22.36 5.29
N GLY A 299 -20.84 22.29 4.11
CA GLY A 299 -19.42 22.61 3.95
C GLY A 299 -19.23 24.11 3.84
N ILE A 300 -18.22 24.66 4.52
CA ILE A 300 -17.92 26.10 4.58
C ILE A 300 -16.62 26.34 3.81
N LYS A 301 -16.61 27.36 2.95
CA LYS A 301 -15.44 27.76 2.16
C LYS A 301 -14.70 28.97 2.77
N ALA A 302 -15.41 29.83 3.51
CA ALA A 302 -14.88 31.01 4.17
C ALA A 302 -14.97 30.87 5.69
N PRO A 303 -14.10 30.07 6.34
CA PRO A 303 -14.15 29.83 7.79
C PRO A 303 -13.99 31.08 8.63
N GLU A 304 -13.34 32.10 8.14
CA GLU A 304 -13.17 33.41 8.79
C GLU A 304 -14.50 34.15 8.97
N LYS A 305 -15.52 33.85 8.15
CA LYS A 305 -16.87 34.44 8.27
C LYS A 305 -17.81 33.66 9.20
N LEU A 306 -17.39 32.49 9.70
CA LEU A 306 -18.25 31.61 10.50
C LEU A 306 -18.75 32.26 11.78
N ALA A 307 -17.93 33.03 12.46
CA ALA A 307 -18.34 33.70 13.70
C ALA A 307 -19.46 34.70 13.43
N GLU A 308 -19.34 35.50 12.38
CA GLU A 308 -20.37 36.46 11.97
C GLU A 308 -21.65 35.75 11.47
N ALA A 309 -21.48 34.70 10.71
CA ALA A 309 -22.61 33.90 10.23
C ALA A 309 -23.39 33.23 11.38
N LEU A 310 -22.70 32.71 12.39
CA LEU A 310 -23.35 32.12 13.57
C LEU A 310 -24.05 33.19 14.47
N ALA A 311 -23.59 34.41 14.49
CA ALA A 311 -24.25 35.49 15.22
C ALA A 311 -25.68 35.79 14.67
N SER A 312 -25.96 35.52 13.42
CA SER A 312 -27.29 35.69 12.82
C SER A 312 -28.29 34.54 13.18
N ALA A 313 -27.85 33.48 13.85
CA ALA A 313 -28.67 32.31 14.15
C ALA A 313 -29.92 32.61 14.97
N ALA A 314 -29.82 33.47 15.99
CA ALA A 314 -30.92 33.87 16.86
C ALA A 314 -32.02 34.63 16.08
N ASP A 315 -31.60 35.57 15.24
CA ASP A 315 -32.53 36.36 14.42
C ASP A 315 -33.24 35.51 13.37
N LEU A 316 -32.53 34.54 12.79
CA LEU A 316 -33.09 33.58 11.83
C LEU A 316 -34.17 32.68 12.45
N VAL A 317 -33.96 32.23 13.70
CA VAL A 317 -34.97 31.45 14.44
C VAL A 317 -36.18 32.35 14.75
N ARG A 318 -35.96 33.59 15.22
CA ARG A 318 -37.05 34.54 15.52
C ARG A 318 -37.91 34.79 14.29
N GLU A 319 -37.30 35.06 13.14
CA GLU A 319 -38.03 35.25 11.87
C GLU A 319 -38.88 34.05 11.47
N LYS A 320 -38.33 32.85 11.61
CA LYS A 320 -39.02 31.60 11.25
C LYS A 320 -40.13 31.19 12.24
N LEU A 321 -40.11 31.66 13.46
CA LEU A 321 -41.15 31.38 14.44
C LEU A 321 -42.32 32.37 14.36
N THR A 322 -42.10 33.58 13.78
CA THR A 322 -43.07 34.66 13.68
C THR A 322 -43.88 34.61 12.35
N ASN A 323 -43.34 33.88 11.36
CA ASN A 323 -44.01 33.65 10.07
C ASN A 323 -44.73 32.29 10.01
#